data_4b6db2e052665ec841d1d4df47a52eb6
#
_entry.id   4b6db2e052665ec841d1d4df47a52eb6
#
_cell.length_a   1.000
_cell.length_b   1.000
_cell.length_c   1.000
_cell.angle_alpha   90.00
_cell.angle_beta   90.00
_cell.angle_gamma   90.00
#
_symmetry.space_group_name_H-M   'P 1'
#
loop_
_entity.id
_entity.type
_entity.pdbx_description
1 polymer ?
#
loop_
_entity_poly.entity_id
_entity_poly.type
_entity_poly.pdbx_seq_one_letter_code
_entity_poly.pdbx_strand_id
1 'polypeptide(L)'
;MKILLTLLAVVTLLATGCATAQVSKTPPDKDMAAYLLVYFKDQDHSLYFALSSDGYSFTDVNDGKPIMNGADLAEQKGIRDPHIARGPDNAFYLSMTDLNIFGKRMGYRTTEWQRPADKYDWGNNRALVLMKSTNLVDWTHTDLRVDKAFPGLKDVGCVWAPETIYDAEKGKMMIYFTMRLGRGKTKLYYSYTDDAFTKLETYPELLFKYPNPEIQILDADITKVGDKFHMFYKAQESGGGIKQAVSDYINRGYVYDAATVAPDKPGCEAPNLWKRNGENKWVLMYDVYGLHPSNMGFSETTDFKTFTKLGYFNDGVMKATNFSSPKHGAVISLTADEAKRLADHWGLKKY
;
A
#
# COMPACT_ATOMS: atom_id res chain seq x y z
N MET A 1 -78.59 12.88 32.36
CA MET A 1 -77.85 13.70 31.45
C MET A 1 -76.39 13.23 31.48
N LYS A 2 -76.01 12.31 30.57
CA LYS A 2 -74.66 11.73 30.51
C LYS A 2 -73.89 12.46 29.42
N ILE A 3 -72.79 13.08 29.81
CA ILE A 3 -71.87 13.76 28.90
C ILE A 3 -70.84 12.73 28.42
N LEU A 4 -70.79 12.51 27.11
CA LEU A 4 -69.82 11.62 26.44
C LEU A 4 -68.63 12.47 26.05
N LEU A 5 -67.44 12.24 26.67
CA LEU A 5 -66.17 12.83 26.23
C LEU A 5 -65.56 11.90 25.16
N THR A 6 -65.42 12.44 23.97
CA THR A 6 -64.71 11.78 22.88
C THR A 6 -63.23 12.21 22.92
N LEU A 7 -62.33 11.26 23.22
CA LEU A 7 -60.88 11.48 23.15
C LEU A 7 -60.44 11.30 21.69
N LEU A 8 -59.90 12.38 21.10
CA LEU A 8 -59.27 12.36 19.78
C LEU A 8 -57.75 12.03 19.97
N ALA A 9 -57.36 10.84 19.59
CA ALA A 9 -55.99 10.44 19.59
C ALA A 9 -55.31 10.93 18.29
N VAL A 10 -54.41 11.89 18.38
CA VAL A 10 -53.57 12.31 17.27
C VAL A 10 -52.37 11.39 17.20
N VAL A 11 -52.34 10.52 16.18
CA VAL A 11 -51.18 9.68 15.87
C VAL A 11 -50.22 10.46 15.00
N THR A 12 -49.12 10.97 15.58
CA THR A 12 -48.01 11.58 14.84
C THR A 12 -47.14 10.48 14.29
N LEU A 13 -47.24 10.21 12.97
CA LEU A 13 -46.28 9.38 12.25
C LEU A 13 -44.93 10.13 12.16
N LEU A 14 -43.95 9.73 12.97
CA LEU A 14 -42.57 10.09 12.76
C LEU A 14 -42.01 9.27 11.58
N ALA A 15 -41.96 9.84 10.39
CA ALA A 15 -41.23 9.30 9.27
C ALA A 15 -39.71 9.43 9.58
N THR A 16 -39.13 8.38 10.12
CA THR A 16 -37.68 8.23 10.15
C THR A 16 -37.19 8.02 8.71
N GLY A 17 -36.81 9.09 8.05
CA GLY A 17 -36.09 9.06 6.80
C GLY A 17 -34.76 8.35 7.03
N CYS A 18 -34.67 7.07 6.63
CA CYS A 18 -33.38 6.40 6.44
C CYS A 18 -32.69 7.12 5.28
N ALA A 19 -31.79 8.06 5.59
CA ALA A 19 -30.86 8.57 4.62
C ALA A 19 -29.96 7.41 4.23
N THR A 20 -30.25 6.77 3.11
CA THR A 20 -29.29 5.85 2.47
C THR A 20 -28.10 6.71 2.08
N ALA A 21 -27.00 6.58 2.83
CA ALA A 21 -25.73 7.14 2.43
C ALA A 21 -25.46 6.65 0.99
N GLN A 22 -25.42 7.58 0.06
CA GLN A 22 -25.12 7.29 -1.33
C GLN A 22 -23.65 6.87 -1.35
N VAL A 23 -23.39 5.54 -1.45
CA VAL A 23 -22.04 5.01 -1.58
C VAL A 23 -21.44 5.66 -2.82
N SER A 24 -20.45 6.50 -2.62
CA SER A 24 -19.72 7.15 -3.72
C SER A 24 -19.06 6.06 -4.53
N LYS A 25 -19.49 5.86 -5.77
CA LYS A 25 -18.88 4.87 -6.66
C LYS A 25 -17.46 5.32 -7.03
N THR A 26 -16.52 4.38 -7.00
CA THR A 26 -15.17 4.60 -7.54
C THR A 26 -15.24 5.24 -8.93
N PRO A 27 -14.55 6.36 -9.18
CA PRO A 27 -14.55 7.01 -10.47
C PRO A 27 -14.08 6.05 -11.57
N PRO A 28 -14.69 6.05 -12.75
CA PRO A 28 -14.25 5.20 -13.85
C PRO A 28 -12.91 5.66 -14.42
N ASP A 29 -12.15 4.75 -15.04
CA ASP A 29 -10.83 5.02 -15.65
C ASP A 29 -10.79 6.26 -16.53
N LYS A 30 -11.85 6.54 -17.27
CA LYS A 30 -11.95 7.71 -18.17
C LYS A 30 -11.92 9.06 -17.46
N ASP A 31 -12.21 9.09 -16.16
CA ASP A 31 -12.23 10.31 -15.35
C ASP A 31 -10.90 10.51 -14.60
N MET A 32 -9.97 9.57 -14.74
CA MET A 32 -8.63 9.68 -14.19
C MET A 32 -7.77 10.62 -15.03
N ALA A 33 -7.13 11.59 -14.39
CA ALA A 33 -6.42 12.69 -15.05
C ALA A 33 -5.03 12.97 -14.49
N ALA A 34 -4.67 12.32 -13.39
CA ALA A 34 -3.38 12.51 -12.71
C ALA A 34 -2.98 11.24 -11.95
N TYR A 35 -1.80 11.29 -11.34
CA TYR A 35 -1.24 10.21 -10.51
C TYR A 35 -0.70 10.76 -9.21
N LEU A 36 -0.83 9.98 -8.15
CA LEU A 36 -0.20 10.20 -6.87
C LEU A 36 0.79 9.06 -6.61
N LEU A 37 2.06 9.39 -6.42
CA LEU A 37 3.09 8.53 -5.87
C LEU A 37 3.17 8.77 -4.36
N VAL A 38 3.01 7.72 -3.55
CA VAL A 38 3.36 7.71 -2.13
C VAL A 38 4.70 6.99 -1.99
N TYR A 39 5.62 7.53 -1.17
CA TYR A 39 6.95 6.95 -1.00
C TYR A 39 7.55 7.32 0.36
N PHE A 40 8.63 6.64 0.74
CA PHE A 40 9.42 7.00 1.91
C PHE A 40 10.89 7.22 1.53
N LYS A 41 11.69 7.69 2.48
CA LYS A 41 13.15 7.81 2.35
C LYS A 41 13.85 7.16 3.54
N ASP A 42 14.99 6.50 3.30
CA ASP A 42 15.81 5.91 4.38
C ASP A 42 16.39 6.96 5.34
N GLN A 43 16.50 8.22 4.91
CA GLN A 43 17.11 9.29 5.71
C GLN A 43 16.32 9.57 6.99
N ASP A 44 14.99 9.54 6.92
CA ASP A 44 14.11 9.94 8.03
C ASP A 44 12.92 8.98 8.26
N HIS A 45 12.73 7.97 7.40
CA HIS A 45 11.60 7.02 7.49
C HIS A 45 10.24 7.71 7.59
N SER A 46 10.04 8.75 6.80
CA SER A 46 8.83 9.57 6.79
C SER A 46 8.03 9.39 5.51
N LEU A 47 6.78 9.83 5.51
CA LEU A 47 5.85 9.71 4.38
C LEU A 47 5.95 10.94 3.46
N TYR A 48 6.02 10.67 2.15
CA TYR A 48 6.11 11.66 1.08
C TYR A 48 5.06 11.40 0.02
N PHE A 49 4.56 12.47 -0.60
CA PHE A 49 3.65 12.43 -1.74
C PHE A 49 4.21 13.20 -2.92
N ALA A 50 4.06 12.64 -4.13
CA ALA A 50 4.39 13.36 -5.36
C ALA A 50 3.24 13.20 -6.38
N LEU A 51 2.89 14.29 -7.05
CA LEU A 51 1.88 14.33 -8.10
C LEU A 51 2.50 14.30 -9.49
N SER A 52 1.74 13.75 -10.44
CA SER A 52 2.07 13.76 -11.86
C SER A 52 0.80 13.90 -12.69
N SER A 53 0.82 14.75 -13.73
CA SER A 53 -0.27 14.87 -14.71
C SER A 53 -0.09 13.94 -15.92
N ASP A 54 1.12 13.44 -16.16
CA ASP A 54 1.47 12.63 -17.35
C ASP A 54 1.88 11.18 -17.01
N GLY A 55 2.08 10.87 -15.71
CA GLY A 55 2.59 9.58 -15.24
C GLY A 55 4.07 9.33 -15.57
N TYR A 56 4.80 10.37 -15.99
CA TYR A 56 6.25 10.32 -16.24
C TYR A 56 7.02 11.28 -15.35
N SER A 57 6.50 12.49 -15.16
CA SER A 57 7.14 13.55 -14.38
C SER A 57 6.41 13.72 -13.05
N PHE A 58 7.06 13.36 -11.97
CA PHE A 58 6.51 13.46 -10.62
C PHE A 58 7.12 14.64 -9.87
N THR A 59 6.28 15.42 -9.21
CA THR A 59 6.67 16.59 -8.40
C THR A 59 6.19 16.36 -6.96
N ASP A 60 7.12 16.32 -6.00
CA ASP A 60 6.77 16.20 -4.58
C ASP A 60 5.95 17.41 -4.13
N VAL A 61 4.87 17.15 -3.39
CA VAL A 61 3.88 18.17 -3.03
C VAL A 61 4.39 19.15 -1.98
N ASN A 62 5.40 18.76 -1.17
CA ASN A 62 5.97 19.54 -0.08
C ASN A 62 7.47 19.88 -0.29
N ASP A 63 7.85 19.98 -1.55
CA ASP A 63 9.22 20.34 -1.94
C ASP A 63 10.30 19.42 -1.35
N GLY A 64 10.05 18.10 -1.46
CA GLY A 64 10.95 17.05 -0.98
C GLY A 64 11.03 16.90 0.54
N LYS A 65 10.15 17.59 1.29
CA LYS A 65 9.97 17.43 2.73
C LYS A 65 8.83 16.45 3.01
N PRO A 66 8.86 15.74 4.15
CA PRO A 66 7.79 14.81 4.47
C PRO A 66 6.44 15.52 4.63
N ILE A 67 5.37 14.86 4.19
CA ILE A 67 4.00 15.30 4.51
C ILE A 67 3.62 14.90 5.94
N MET A 68 4.19 13.81 6.43
CA MET A 68 4.06 13.34 7.81
C MET A 68 5.36 12.69 8.27
N ASN A 69 5.80 13.06 9.48
CA ASN A 69 7.03 12.48 10.05
C ASN A 69 6.76 11.05 10.54
N GLY A 70 7.60 10.11 10.16
CA GLY A 70 7.47 8.73 10.59
C GLY A 70 7.58 8.55 12.12
N ALA A 71 8.33 9.44 12.78
CA ALA A 71 8.43 9.46 14.24
C ALA A 71 7.10 9.75 14.97
N ASP A 72 6.17 10.43 14.30
CA ASP A 72 4.85 10.76 14.82
C ASP A 72 3.81 9.68 14.48
N LEU A 73 4.09 8.87 13.42
CA LEU A 73 3.17 7.89 12.88
C LEU A 73 3.35 6.48 13.46
N ALA A 74 4.55 6.10 13.89
CA ALA A 74 4.89 4.70 14.15
C ALA A 74 5.48 4.46 15.55
N GLU A 75 5.21 3.30 16.15
CA GLU A 75 5.75 2.89 17.45
C GLU A 75 7.29 2.85 17.40
N GLN A 76 7.89 2.35 16.30
CA GLN A 76 9.33 2.33 16.07
C GLN A 76 9.92 3.65 15.59
N LYS A 77 9.12 4.72 15.56
CA LYS A 77 9.55 6.07 15.13
C LYS A 77 10.02 6.15 13.68
N GLY A 78 9.33 5.46 12.79
CA GLY A 78 9.58 5.51 11.37
C GLY A 78 8.65 4.58 10.61
N ILE A 79 8.26 5.00 9.40
CA ILE A 79 7.49 4.18 8.47
C ILE A 79 8.34 3.75 7.29
N ARG A 80 7.97 2.64 6.68
CA ARG A 80 8.52 2.15 5.42
C ARG A 80 7.39 1.65 4.52
N ASP A 81 7.69 1.44 3.25
CA ASP A 81 6.89 0.69 2.31
C ASP A 81 5.44 1.19 2.21
N PRO A 82 5.19 2.51 1.99
CA PRO A 82 3.83 3.02 1.90
C PRO A 82 3.14 2.51 0.64
N HIS A 83 1.93 1.97 0.82
CA HIS A 83 1.03 1.59 -0.26
C HIS A 83 -0.30 2.31 -0.13
N ILE A 84 -0.86 2.78 -1.24
CA ILE A 84 -2.14 3.47 -1.29
C ILE A 84 -3.11 2.78 -2.26
N ALA A 85 -4.33 2.56 -1.81
CA ALA A 85 -5.41 2.01 -2.64
C ALA A 85 -6.68 2.86 -2.52
N ARG A 86 -7.54 2.80 -3.52
CA ARG A 86 -8.90 3.36 -3.48
C ARG A 86 -9.89 2.25 -3.15
N GLY A 87 -10.74 2.48 -2.13
CA GLY A 87 -11.80 1.57 -1.77
C GLY A 87 -13.10 1.78 -2.55
N PRO A 88 -14.09 0.91 -2.35
CA PRO A 88 -15.39 0.97 -3.02
C PRO A 88 -16.23 2.18 -2.55
N ASP A 89 -15.92 2.71 -1.38
CA ASP A 89 -16.48 3.93 -0.79
C ASP A 89 -15.81 5.22 -1.31
N ASN A 90 -14.93 5.09 -2.31
CA ASN A 90 -14.11 6.15 -2.86
C ASN A 90 -13.13 6.79 -1.85
N ALA A 91 -12.95 6.18 -0.68
CA ALA A 91 -11.91 6.58 0.25
C ALA A 91 -10.55 6.01 -0.17
N PHE A 92 -9.49 6.64 0.31
CA PHE A 92 -8.11 6.22 0.14
C PHE A 92 -7.64 5.47 1.39
N TYR A 93 -7.00 4.34 1.18
CA TYR A 93 -6.49 3.43 2.19
C TYR A 93 -4.98 3.37 2.05
N LEU A 94 -4.27 3.89 3.05
CA LEU A 94 -2.81 3.96 3.09
C LEU A 94 -2.31 3.01 4.17
N SER A 95 -1.45 2.07 3.81
CA SER A 95 -0.83 1.11 4.72
C SER A 95 0.68 1.20 4.64
N MET A 96 1.37 1.05 5.80
CA MET A 96 2.81 1.22 5.91
C MET A 96 3.38 0.24 6.95
N THR A 97 4.64 -0.11 6.79
CA THR A 97 5.41 -0.85 7.79
C THR A 97 5.81 0.08 8.94
N ASP A 98 5.50 -0.28 10.18
CA ASP A 98 6.07 0.37 11.38
C ASP A 98 7.49 -0.17 11.62
N LEU A 99 8.50 0.51 11.07
CA LEU A 99 9.90 0.14 11.24
C LEU A 99 10.84 1.30 10.93
N ASN A 100 11.75 1.60 11.88
CA ASN A 100 12.90 2.47 11.64
C ASN A 100 14.20 1.66 11.79
N ILE A 101 14.86 1.33 10.67
CA ILE A 101 16.10 0.53 10.69
C ILE A 101 17.28 1.27 11.30
N PHE A 102 17.19 2.58 11.46
CA PHE A 102 18.21 3.43 12.07
C PHE A 102 17.79 3.98 13.45
N GLY A 103 16.69 3.47 14.04
CA GLY A 103 16.12 3.99 15.28
C GLY A 103 17.11 4.06 16.47
N LYS A 104 18.04 3.10 16.58
CA LYS A 104 19.12 3.14 17.57
C LYS A 104 20.10 4.29 17.27
N ARG A 105 20.54 4.45 16.03
CA ARG A 105 21.46 5.53 15.62
C ARG A 105 20.84 6.90 15.79
N MET A 106 19.53 7.00 15.60
CA MET A 106 18.76 8.24 15.74
C MET A 106 18.38 8.55 17.21
N GLY A 107 18.74 7.67 18.14
CA GLY A 107 18.45 7.86 19.56
C GLY A 107 17.00 7.56 19.98
N TYR A 108 16.21 6.95 19.13
CA TYR A 108 14.81 6.60 19.44
C TYR A 108 14.68 5.37 20.32
N ARG A 109 15.72 4.51 20.39
CA ARG A 109 15.76 3.30 21.20
C ARG A 109 17.20 2.91 21.54
N THR A 110 17.35 2.05 22.55
CA THR A 110 18.67 1.59 23.02
C THR A 110 19.19 0.34 22.31
N THR A 111 18.29 -0.46 21.71
CA THR A 111 18.61 -1.69 20.97
C THR A 111 18.60 -1.44 19.46
N GLU A 112 19.22 -2.34 18.68
CA GLU A 112 19.18 -2.27 17.20
C GLU A 112 17.74 -2.32 16.69
N TRP A 113 16.95 -3.25 17.22
CA TRP A 113 15.54 -3.45 16.86
C TRP A 113 14.64 -3.30 18.06
N GLN A 114 13.34 -3.18 17.84
CA GLN A 114 12.35 -3.07 18.90
C GLN A 114 12.40 -4.28 19.86
N ARG A 115 12.79 -5.45 19.35
CA ARG A 115 12.97 -6.69 20.10
C ARG A 115 14.31 -7.33 19.77
N PRO A 116 14.83 -8.25 20.62
CA PRO A 116 16.13 -8.91 20.37
C PRO A 116 16.21 -9.60 19.02
N ALA A 117 17.25 -9.28 18.23
CA ALA A 117 17.43 -9.85 16.88
C ALA A 117 17.83 -11.32 16.92
N ASP A 118 18.46 -11.80 17.99
CA ASP A 118 18.75 -13.23 18.18
C ASP A 118 17.49 -14.09 18.29
N LYS A 119 16.37 -13.52 18.73
CA LYS A 119 15.07 -14.19 18.83
C LYS A 119 14.16 -13.92 17.62
N TYR A 120 14.21 -12.71 17.02
CA TYR A 120 13.23 -12.27 16.03
C TYR A 120 13.83 -11.90 14.69
N ASP A 121 15.17 -11.98 14.54
CA ASP A 121 15.93 -11.65 13.35
C ASP A 121 15.96 -10.15 12.97
N TRP A 122 16.65 -9.84 11.88
CA TRP A 122 16.82 -8.51 11.34
C TRP A 122 15.47 -7.84 11.01
N GLY A 123 15.41 -6.53 11.19
CA GLY A 123 14.24 -5.74 10.81
C GLY A 123 12.96 -6.12 11.54
N ASN A 124 13.07 -6.77 12.71
CA ASN A 124 11.88 -7.21 13.40
C ASN A 124 10.97 -6.05 13.80
N ASN A 125 9.70 -6.26 13.55
CA ASN A 125 8.62 -5.37 13.92
C ASN A 125 7.36 -6.17 14.24
N ARG A 126 6.31 -5.51 14.72
CA ARG A 126 5.08 -6.17 15.17
C ARG A 126 3.82 -5.37 14.85
N ALA A 127 3.99 -4.23 14.19
CA ALA A 127 2.90 -3.34 13.88
C ALA A 127 2.96 -2.85 12.44
N LEU A 128 1.80 -2.45 11.92
CA LEU A 128 1.60 -1.73 10.68
C LEU A 128 0.94 -0.39 11.02
N VAL A 129 1.17 0.62 10.20
CA VAL A 129 0.46 1.90 10.28
C VAL A 129 -0.63 1.90 9.21
N LEU A 130 -1.87 2.13 9.63
CA LEU A 130 -3.03 2.19 8.75
C LEU A 130 -3.66 3.58 8.82
N MET A 131 -3.98 4.14 7.65
CA MET A 131 -4.60 5.45 7.53
C MET A 131 -5.70 5.43 6.48
N LYS A 132 -6.80 6.16 6.72
CA LYS A 132 -7.91 6.29 5.78
C LYS A 132 -8.25 7.76 5.59
N SER A 133 -8.52 8.14 4.34
CA SER A 133 -8.91 9.51 3.98
C SER A 133 -9.98 9.52 2.90
N THR A 134 -10.88 10.50 2.94
CA THR A 134 -11.85 10.75 1.87
C THR A 134 -11.42 11.87 0.93
N ASN A 135 -10.30 12.56 1.23
CA ASN A 135 -9.91 13.77 0.52
C ASN A 135 -8.40 13.92 0.26
N LEU A 136 -7.56 12.94 0.68
CA LEU A 136 -6.09 12.94 0.61
C LEU A 136 -5.39 13.98 1.50
N VAL A 137 -6.13 14.74 2.29
CA VAL A 137 -5.61 15.80 3.17
C VAL A 137 -5.79 15.43 4.64
N ASP A 138 -7.01 15.06 5.01
CA ASP A 138 -7.36 14.66 6.37
C ASP A 138 -7.33 13.13 6.47
N TRP A 139 -6.55 12.61 7.41
CA TRP A 139 -6.32 11.18 7.57
C TRP A 139 -6.68 10.70 8.97
N THR A 140 -7.39 9.58 9.05
CA THR A 140 -7.40 8.78 10.28
C THR A 140 -6.04 8.08 10.43
N HIS A 141 -5.69 7.66 11.64
CA HIS A 141 -4.43 6.99 11.92
C HIS A 141 -4.62 5.88 12.96
N THR A 142 -4.00 4.73 12.71
CA THR A 142 -4.01 3.59 13.64
C THR A 142 -2.69 2.83 13.56
N ASP A 143 -2.06 2.59 14.70
CA ASP A 143 -0.99 1.60 14.85
C ASP A 143 -1.60 0.22 15.08
N LEU A 144 -1.65 -0.58 14.02
CA LEU A 144 -2.19 -1.93 14.07
C LEU A 144 -1.15 -2.90 14.65
N ARG A 145 -1.31 -3.29 15.89
CA ARG A 145 -0.49 -4.30 16.58
C ARG A 145 -0.88 -5.71 16.15
N VAL A 146 -0.20 -6.23 15.11
CA VAL A 146 -0.47 -7.58 14.54
C VAL A 146 -0.19 -8.67 15.58
N ASP A 147 0.83 -8.51 16.40
CA ASP A 147 1.15 -9.47 17.49
C ASP A 147 0.06 -9.58 18.56
N LYS A 148 -0.86 -8.64 18.62
CA LYS A 148 -2.00 -8.61 19.55
C LYS A 148 -3.34 -8.89 18.89
N ALA A 149 -3.40 -8.93 17.55
CA ALA A 149 -4.66 -9.04 16.82
C ALA A 149 -5.36 -10.38 17.07
N PHE A 150 -4.59 -11.47 17.19
CA PHE A 150 -5.13 -12.81 17.42
C PHE A 150 -4.22 -13.65 18.32
N PRO A 151 -4.79 -14.62 19.07
CA PRO A 151 -4.00 -15.67 19.72
C PRO A 151 -3.12 -16.39 18.70
N GLY A 152 -1.86 -16.63 19.03
CA GLY A 152 -0.91 -17.30 18.14
C GLY A 152 -0.01 -16.36 17.31
N LEU A 153 -0.31 -15.06 17.24
CA LEU A 153 0.54 -14.06 16.57
C LEU A 153 1.55 -13.37 17.52
N LYS A 154 1.56 -13.69 18.81
CA LYS A 154 2.47 -13.08 19.81
C LYS A 154 3.96 -13.16 19.43
N ASP A 155 4.34 -14.19 18.67
CA ASP A 155 5.71 -14.46 18.24
C ASP A 155 5.99 -14.00 16.79
N VAL A 156 5.16 -13.11 16.24
CA VAL A 156 5.43 -12.45 14.96
C VAL A 156 6.83 -11.86 14.98
N GLY A 157 7.68 -12.25 14.01
CA GLY A 157 9.04 -11.76 13.85
C GLY A 157 9.10 -10.49 13.02
N CYS A 158 8.32 -10.42 11.97
CA CYS A 158 8.10 -9.20 11.20
C CYS A 158 6.74 -9.19 10.52
N VAL A 159 6.27 -7.97 10.21
CA VAL A 159 5.16 -7.67 9.30
C VAL A 159 5.60 -6.48 8.44
N TRP A 160 5.86 -6.72 7.15
CA TRP A 160 6.43 -5.73 6.24
C TRP A 160 5.60 -5.53 4.99
N ALA A 161 5.79 -4.37 4.35
CA ALA A 161 5.24 -4.02 3.05
C ALA A 161 3.74 -4.40 2.96
N PRO A 162 2.88 -3.80 3.80
CA PRO A 162 1.46 -4.05 3.72
C PRO A 162 0.87 -3.34 2.50
N GLU A 163 0.06 -4.06 1.75
CA GLU A 163 -0.69 -3.52 0.64
C GLU A 163 -2.17 -3.85 0.80
N THR A 164 -3.02 -3.12 0.08
CA THR A 164 -4.47 -3.27 0.18
C THR A 164 -5.13 -3.31 -1.19
N ILE A 165 -6.14 -4.16 -1.31
CA ILE A 165 -6.99 -4.25 -2.50
C ILE A 165 -8.44 -4.57 -2.07
N TYR A 166 -9.42 -4.06 -2.81
CA TYR A 166 -10.82 -4.40 -2.53
C TYR A 166 -11.18 -5.78 -3.09
N ASP A 167 -11.64 -6.66 -2.22
CA ASP A 167 -12.20 -7.95 -2.60
C ASP A 167 -13.72 -7.82 -2.80
N ALA A 168 -14.15 -7.75 -4.06
CA ALA A 168 -15.57 -7.62 -4.40
C ALA A 168 -16.40 -8.88 -4.07
N GLU A 169 -15.78 -10.08 -3.98
CA GLU A 169 -16.45 -11.31 -3.57
C GLU A 169 -16.81 -11.26 -2.08
N LYS A 170 -15.93 -10.70 -1.26
CA LYS A 170 -16.14 -10.56 0.18
C LYS A 170 -16.81 -9.26 0.58
N GLY A 171 -16.79 -8.24 -0.30
CA GLY A 171 -17.25 -6.90 0.02
C GLY A 171 -16.37 -6.16 1.04
N LYS A 172 -15.07 -6.49 1.12
CA LYS A 172 -14.14 -5.98 2.12
C LYS A 172 -12.78 -5.57 1.55
N MET A 173 -12.09 -4.67 2.25
CA MET A 173 -10.69 -4.40 1.98
C MET A 173 -9.84 -5.57 2.47
N MET A 174 -9.13 -6.22 1.56
CA MET A 174 -8.10 -7.20 1.86
C MET A 174 -6.78 -6.46 2.07
N ILE A 175 -6.11 -6.72 3.19
CA ILE A 175 -4.73 -6.32 3.44
C ILE A 175 -3.84 -7.55 3.33
N TYR A 176 -2.74 -7.43 2.61
CA TYR A 176 -1.75 -8.50 2.48
C TYR A 176 -0.36 -7.95 2.74
N PHE A 177 0.50 -8.79 3.29
CA PHE A 177 1.80 -8.35 3.80
C PHE A 177 2.78 -9.51 3.90
N THR A 178 4.06 -9.17 3.93
CA THR A 178 5.14 -10.09 4.27
C THR A 178 5.13 -10.35 5.77
N MET A 179 5.15 -11.62 6.19
CA MET A 179 5.20 -11.98 7.62
C MET A 179 6.11 -13.19 7.85
N ARG A 180 6.75 -13.23 9.02
CA ARG A 180 7.38 -14.43 9.59
C ARG A 180 7.02 -14.56 11.07
N LEU A 181 7.06 -15.78 11.59
CA LEU A 181 6.98 -16.06 13.03
C LEU A 181 8.39 -16.33 13.55
N GLY A 182 8.77 -15.72 14.68
CA GLY A 182 10.11 -15.81 15.23
C GLY A 182 11.18 -15.45 14.19
N ARG A 183 12.12 -16.36 13.97
CA ARG A 183 13.18 -16.28 12.93
C ARG A 183 12.87 -17.10 11.68
N GLY A 184 11.62 -17.49 11.47
CA GLY A 184 11.20 -18.25 10.31
C GLY A 184 11.42 -17.52 8.98
N LYS A 185 11.12 -18.21 7.89
CA LYS A 185 11.16 -17.60 6.54
C LYS A 185 10.00 -16.65 6.33
N THR A 186 10.25 -15.53 5.68
CA THR A 186 9.18 -14.63 5.25
C THR A 186 8.32 -15.27 4.18
N LYS A 187 7.01 -15.08 4.31
CA LYS A 187 5.98 -15.53 3.36
C LYS A 187 4.93 -14.44 3.23
N LEU A 188 4.10 -14.54 2.20
CA LEU A 188 3.00 -13.61 1.96
C LEU A 188 1.74 -14.12 2.64
N TYR A 189 1.12 -13.25 3.44
CA TYR A 189 -0.14 -13.51 4.14
C TYR A 189 -1.16 -12.44 3.79
N TYR A 190 -2.43 -12.75 3.95
CA TYR A 190 -3.53 -11.81 3.81
C TYR A 190 -4.51 -11.91 4.98
N SER A 191 -5.25 -10.84 5.20
CA SER A 191 -6.37 -10.74 6.13
C SER A 191 -7.38 -9.74 5.58
N TYR A 192 -8.55 -9.64 6.19
CA TYR A 192 -9.52 -8.58 5.91
C TYR A 192 -9.52 -7.56 7.04
N THR A 193 -9.77 -6.29 6.70
CA THR A 193 -9.87 -5.21 7.69
C THR A 193 -11.32 -4.87 7.98
N ASP A 194 -11.55 -4.20 9.10
CA ASP A 194 -12.82 -3.53 9.37
C ASP A 194 -13.02 -2.32 8.42
N ASP A 195 -14.25 -1.83 8.32
CA ASP A 195 -14.60 -0.71 7.43
C ASP A 195 -13.93 0.61 7.83
N ALA A 196 -13.57 0.75 9.10
CA ALA A 196 -12.83 1.90 9.62
C ALA A 196 -11.33 1.84 9.31
N PHE A 197 -10.82 0.70 8.80
CA PHE A 197 -9.42 0.43 8.52
C PHE A 197 -8.53 0.56 9.76
N THR A 198 -8.97 -0.06 10.87
CA THR A 198 -8.30 0.05 12.18
C THR A 198 -7.82 -1.27 12.77
N LYS A 199 -8.35 -2.40 12.29
CA LYS A 199 -8.02 -3.73 12.81
C LYS A 199 -8.17 -4.81 11.74
N LEU A 200 -7.52 -5.96 11.99
CA LEU A 200 -7.79 -7.18 11.23
C LEU A 200 -9.06 -7.84 11.77
N GLU A 201 -9.94 -8.25 10.89
CA GLU A 201 -11.16 -9.02 11.23
C GLU A 201 -10.98 -10.53 11.08
N THR A 202 -10.02 -10.96 10.28
CA THR A 202 -9.71 -12.38 10.07
C THR A 202 -8.29 -12.71 10.47
N TYR A 203 -8.06 -13.95 10.92
CA TYR A 203 -6.70 -14.45 11.16
C TYR A 203 -5.91 -14.42 9.84
N PRO A 204 -4.64 -13.97 9.83
CA PRO A 204 -3.83 -13.97 8.61
C PRO A 204 -3.64 -15.36 8.03
N GLU A 205 -4.03 -15.54 6.76
CA GLU A 205 -3.88 -16.78 6.01
C GLU A 205 -2.77 -16.67 4.97
N LEU A 206 -2.16 -17.81 4.60
CA LEU A 206 -1.12 -17.86 3.57
C LEU A 206 -1.73 -17.52 2.21
N LEU A 207 -1.26 -16.42 1.62
CA LEU A 207 -1.72 -15.92 0.32
C LEU A 207 -1.19 -16.77 -0.85
N PHE A 208 0.10 -17.17 -0.77
CA PHE A 208 0.79 -17.85 -1.84
C PHE A 208 1.75 -18.91 -1.31
N LYS A 209 1.61 -20.14 -1.83
CA LYS A 209 2.50 -21.24 -1.51
C LYS A 209 3.63 -21.33 -2.54
N TYR A 210 4.78 -20.75 -2.20
CA TYR A 210 5.97 -20.84 -3.04
C TYR A 210 6.48 -22.30 -3.12
N PRO A 211 6.94 -22.80 -4.30
CA PRO A 211 7.32 -24.22 -4.47
C PRO A 211 8.39 -24.67 -3.51
N ASN A 212 9.44 -23.86 -3.29
CA ASN A 212 10.47 -24.15 -2.30
C ASN A 212 10.19 -23.37 -1.01
N PRO A 213 9.76 -24.02 0.10
CA PRO A 213 9.41 -23.35 1.34
C PRO A 213 10.59 -22.66 2.04
N GLU A 214 11.84 -23.00 1.69
CA GLU A 214 13.06 -22.39 2.23
C GLU A 214 13.40 -21.04 1.59
N ILE A 215 12.82 -20.74 0.44
CA ILE A 215 12.96 -19.43 -0.19
C ILE A 215 12.08 -18.41 0.53
N GLN A 216 12.65 -17.29 0.90
CA GLN A 216 11.91 -16.14 1.41
C GLN A 216 11.26 -15.39 0.25
N ILE A 217 9.99 -15.07 0.40
CA ILE A 217 9.24 -14.21 -0.52
C ILE A 217 8.69 -13.01 0.24
N LEU A 218 8.69 -11.85 -0.40
CA LEU A 218 8.31 -10.58 0.22
C LEU A 218 7.78 -9.59 -0.82
N ASP A 219 7.22 -8.49 -0.32
CA ASP A 219 6.81 -7.32 -1.09
C ASP A 219 5.93 -7.71 -2.28
N ALA A 220 4.70 -8.15 -2.01
CA ALA A 220 3.76 -8.47 -3.07
C ALA A 220 2.92 -7.25 -3.45
N ASP A 221 2.68 -7.05 -4.75
CA ASP A 221 1.68 -6.14 -5.31
C ASP A 221 0.68 -6.93 -6.15
N ILE A 222 -0.63 -6.74 -5.92
CA ILE A 222 -1.70 -7.43 -6.63
C ILE A 222 -2.51 -6.44 -7.45
N THR A 223 -2.55 -6.66 -8.76
CA THR A 223 -3.36 -5.89 -9.69
C THR A 223 -4.34 -6.77 -10.44
N LYS A 224 -5.61 -6.33 -10.54
CA LYS A 224 -6.61 -7.00 -11.36
C LYS A 224 -6.52 -6.53 -12.82
N VAL A 225 -6.37 -7.49 -13.74
CA VAL A 225 -6.33 -7.24 -15.18
C VAL A 225 -7.33 -8.16 -15.89
N GLY A 226 -8.38 -7.58 -16.44
CA GLY A 226 -9.51 -8.38 -16.92
C GLY A 226 -10.11 -9.21 -15.81
N ASP A 227 -10.17 -10.54 -16.01
CA ASP A 227 -10.70 -11.49 -15.03
C ASP A 227 -9.62 -12.15 -14.16
N LYS A 228 -8.34 -11.76 -14.32
CA LYS A 228 -7.21 -12.33 -13.60
C LYS A 228 -6.63 -11.35 -12.58
N PHE A 229 -6.02 -11.93 -11.54
CA PHE A 229 -5.19 -11.22 -10.57
C PHE A 229 -3.73 -11.54 -10.84
N HIS A 230 -2.94 -10.51 -11.09
CA HIS A 230 -1.50 -10.58 -11.29
C HIS A 230 -0.82 -10.11 -10.01
N MET A 231 -0.06 -10.99 -9.39
CA MET A 231 0.73 -10.71 -8.19
C MET A 231 2.20 -10.62 -8.58
N PHE A 232 2.81 -9.48 -8.34
CA PHE A 232 4.25 -9.27 -8.47
C PHE A 232 4.87 -9.38 -7.07
N TYR A 233 6.02 -10.02 -6.94
CA TYR A 233 6.64 -10.23 -5.63
C TYR A 233 8.14 -10.47 -5.75
N LYS A 234 8.88 -10.21 -4.68
CA LYS A 234 10.31 -10.56 -4.56
C LYS A 234 10.47 -11.99 -4.06
N ALA A 235 11.30 -12.79 -4.76
CA ALA A 235 11.80 -14.07 -4.26
C ALA A 235 13.31 -13.97 -4.01
N GLN A 236 13.77 -14.36 -2.81
CA GLN A 236 15.19 -14.36 -2.43
C GLN A 236 15.86 -15.69 -2.85
N GLU A 237 16.00 -15.87 -4.14
CA GLU A 237 16.71 -17.01 -4.73
C GLU A 237 17.82 -16.55 -5.69
N SER A 238 18.76 -17.45 -6.01
CA SER A 238 19.83 -17.16 -6.96
C SER A 238 19.25 -16.78 -8.34
N GLY A 239 19.68 -15.65 -8.90
CA GLY A 239 19.12 -15.09 -10.12
C GLY A 239 17.71 -14.54 -9.95
N GLY A 240 17.20 -14.50 -8.71
CA GLY A 240 15.91 -13.93 -8.38
C GLY A 240 15.85 -12.41 -8.61
N GLY A 241 14.66 -11.92 -8.79
CA GLY A 241 14.31 -10.52 -8.94
C GLY A 241 12.84 -10.42 -8.61
N ILE A 242 12.11 -9.57 -9.30
CA ILE A 242 10.66 -9.55 -9.20
C ILE A 242 10.09 -10.65 -10.10
N LYS A 243 9.22 -11.46 -9.54
CA LYS A 243 8.48 -12.52 -10.21
C LYS A 243 7.01 -12.17 -10.30
N GLN A 244 6.30 -12.90 -11.14
CA GLN A 244 4.85 -12.79 -11.31
C GLN A 244 4.20 -14.13 -11.01
N ALA A 245 3.04 -14.10 -10.36
CA ALA A 245 2.12 -15.22 -10.27
C ALA A 245 0.71 -14.75 -10.64
N VAL A 246 -0.09 -15.61 -11.26
CA VAL A 246 -1.42 -15.26 -11.77
C VAL A 246 -2.47 -16.19 -11.17
N SER A 247 -3.64 -15.62 -10.85
CA SER A 247 -4.77 -16.37 -10.31
C SER A 247 -6.12 -15.88 -10.85
N ASP A 248 -7.13 -16.74 -10.79
CA ASP A 248 -8.54 -16.38 -10.96
C ASP A 248 -9.15 -15.75 -9.71
N TYR A 249 -8.48 -15.87 -8.56
CA TYR A 249 -8.95 -15.42 -7.26
C TYR A 249 -7.96 -14.46 -6.62
N ILE A 250 -8.48 -13.47 -5.91
CA ILE A 250 -7.69 -12.42 -5.29
C ILE A 250 -6.78 -12.92 -4.16
N ASN A 251 -7.23 -13.95 -3.42
CA ASN A 251 -6.62 -14.41 -2.16
C ASN A 251 -6.10 -15.85 -2.19
N ARG A 252 -6.09 -16.51 -3.35
CA ARG A 252 -5.69 -17.93 -3.48
C ARG A 252 -5.39 -18.31 -4.92
N GLY A 253 -4.86 -19.51 -5.12
CA GLY A 253 -4.75 -20.11 -6.45
C GLY A 253 -3.68 -19.51 -7.36
N TYR A 254 -2.77 -18.71 -6.84
CA TYR A 254 -1.67 -18.15 -7.60
C TYR A 254 -0.74 -19.23 -8.14
N VAL A 255 -0.52 -19.23 -9.44
CA VAL A 255 0.35 -20.19 -10.13
C VAL A 255 1.75 -19.59 -10.21
N TYR A 256 2.73 -20.37 -9.72
CA TYR A 256 4.13 -20.01 -9.77
C TYR A 256 4.62 -19.91 -11.22
N ASP A 257 5.40 -18.87 -11.53
CA ASP A 257 6.19 -18.72 -12.73
C ASP A 257 7.66 -18.49 -12.34
N ALA A 258 8.56 -19.28 -12.94
CA ALA A 258 10.00 -19.16 -12.71
C ALA A 258 10.60 -17.90 -13.35
N ALA A 259 9.94 -17.30 -14.33
CA ALA A 259 10.42 -16.11 -15.01
C ALA A 259 10.56 -14.91 -14.06
N THR A 260 11.54 -14.08 -14.35
CA THR A 260 11.74 -12.78 -13.67
C THR A 260 11.30 -11.69 -14.62
N VAL A 261 10.45 -10.79 -14.15
CA VAL A 261 9.82 -9.75 -14.98
C VAL A 261 10.55 -8.40 -14.91
N ALA A 262 11.24 -8.10 -13.79
CA ALA A 262 12.02 -6.85 -13.69
C ALA A 262 13.37 -6.99 -14.41
N PRO A 263 13.77 -6.02 -15.25
CA PRO A 263 15.04 -6.07 -15.98
C PRO A 263 16.29 -5.88 -15.12
N ASP A 264 16.16 -5.32 -13.91
CA ASP A 264 17.28 -5.06 -12.98
C ASP A 264 17.53 -6.25 -12.04
N LYS A 265 17.92 -7.37 -12.60
CA LYS A 265 18.21 -8.65 -11.90
C LYS A 265 19.65 -8.70 -11.38
N PRO A 266 19.85 -9.29 -10.21
CA PRO A 266 18.93 -9.71 -9.14
C PRO A 266 18.60 -8.59 -8.15
N GLY A 267 19.03 -7.39 -8.42
CA GLY A 267 19.17 -6.28 -7.50
C GLY A 267 17.93 -5.41 -7.35
N CYS A 268 16.72 -5.98 -7.32
CA CYS A 268 15.49 -5.21 -7.11
C CYS A 268 14.49 -5.91 -6.19
N GLU A 269 13.61 -5.11 -5.56
CA GLU A 269 12.50 -5.52 -4.70
C GLU A 269 11.33 -4.53 -4.80
N ALA A 270 10.30 -4.68 -3.96
CA ALA A 270 9.24 -3.70 -3.81
C ALA A 270 8.51 -3.35 -5.11
N PRO A 271 7.95 -4.33 -5.82
CA PRO A 271 7.17 -4.04 -7.03
C PRO A 271 5.91 -3.27 -6.70
N ASN A 272 5.53 -2.33 -7.57
CA ASN A 272 4.20 -1.76 -7.62
C ASN A 272 3.80 -1.53 -9.08
N LEU A 273 2.60 -1.93 -9.44
CA LEU A 273 2.08 -1.84 -10.80
C LEU A 273 0.89 -0.90 -10.88
N TRP A 274 0.92 0.06 -11.81
CA TRP A 274 -0.23 0.90 -12.10
C TRP A 274 -0.53 0.99 -13.58
N LYS A 275 -1.80 1.21 -13.92
CA LYS A 275 -2.25 1.42 -15.28
C LYS A 275 -2.05 2.89 -15.70
N ARG A 276 -1.63 3.14 -16.94
CA ARG A 276 -1.66 4.48 -17.52
C ARG A 276 -3.08 4.90 -17.82
N ASN A 277 -3.43 6.12 -17.42
CA ASN A 277 -4.76 6.69 -17.66
C ASN A 277 -5.04 6.76 -19.16
N GLY A 278 -6.19 6.22 -19.59
CA GLY A 278 -6.60 6.21 -20.99
C GLY A 278 -5.85 5.24 -21.90
N GLU A 279 -4.86 4.47 -21.39
CA GLU A 279 -4.06 3.54 -22.18
C GLU A 279 -4.26 2.09 -21.73
N ASN A 280 -4.05 1.14 -22.66
CA ASN A 280 -3.94 -0.29 -22.34
C ASN A 280 -2.48 -0.65 -22.05
N LYS A 281 -1.91 0.00 -21.04
CA LYS A 281 -0.50 -0.08 -20.70
C LYS A 281 -0.31 0.04 -19.18
N TRP A 282 0.62 -0.72 -18.64
CA TRP A 282 0.96 -0.73 -17.20
C TRP A 282 2.44 -0.42 -17.01
N VAL A 283 2.74 0.27 -15.92
CA VAL A 283 4.10 0.55 -15.47
C VAL A 283 4.37 -0.25 -14.21
N LEU A 284 5.43 -1.04 -14.21
CA LEU A 284 6.00 -1.71 -13.06
C LEU A 284 7.14 -0.86 -12.50
N MET A 285 6.97 -0.37 -11.28
CA MET A 285 7.98 0.33 -10.48
C MET A 285 8.58 -0.64 -9.48
N TYR A 286 9.84 -0.45 -9.10
CA TYR A 286 10.53 -1.28 -8.10
C TYR A 286 11.75 -0.54 -7.53
N ASP A 287 12.15 -0.88 -6.30
CA ASP A 287 13.43 -0.44 -5.71
C ASP A 287 14.60 -1.16 -6.38
N VAL A 288 15.69 -0.44 -6.62
CA VAL A 288 16.93 -0.99 -7.18
C VAL A 288 18.06 -0.90 -6.17
N TYR A 289 18.65 -2.05 -5.86
CA TYR A 289 19.75 -2.13 -4.89
C TYR A 289 21.04 -1.47 -5.43
N GLY A 290 21.83 -0.94 -4.49
CA GLY A 290 23.17 -0.45 -4.81
C GLY A 290 23.22 0.86 -5.56
N LEU A 291 22.10 1.49 -5.87
CA LEU A 291 22.07 2.85 -6.37
C LEU A 291 22.31 3.85 -5.24
N HIS A 292 23.20 4.81 -5.46
CA HIS A 292 23.53 5.88 -4.53
C HIS A 292 23.54 7.23 -5.27
N PRO A 293 22.59 8.14 -5.00
CA PRO A 293 21.46 7.99 -4.06
C PRO A 293 20.47 6.87 -4.46
N SER A 294 19.70 6.38 -3.48
CA SER A 294 18.63 5.40 -3.73
C SER A 294 17.71 5.87 -4.85
N ASN A 295 17.23 4.96 -5.67
CA ASN A 295 16.38 5.29 -6.80
C ASN A 295 15.45 4.11 -7.14
N MET A 296 14.37 4.40 -7.87
CA MET A 296 13.42 3.42 -8.37
C MET A 296 13.68 3.11 -9.84
N GLY A 297 13.53 1.85 -10.22
CA GLY A 297 13.51 1.38 -11.59
C GLY A 297 12.08 1.27 -12.11
N PHE A 298 11.94 1.40 -13.43
CA PHE A 298 10.65 1.35 -14.11
C PHE A 298 10.73 0.50 -15.36
N SER A 299 9.69 -0.29 -15.59
CA SER A 299 9.45 -0.97 -16.85
C SER A 299 7.98 -0.90 -17.23
N GLU A 300 7.68 -1.15 -18.49
CA GLU A 300 6.36 -0.99 -19.08
C GLU A 300 5.93 -2.26 -19.77
N THR A 301 4.65 -2.62 -19.67
CA THR A 301 4.06 -3.78 -20.34
C THR A 301 2.66 -3.50 -20.87
N THR A 302 2.28 -4.22 -21.94
CA THR A 302 0.92 -4.27 -22.48
C THR A 302 0.33 -5.68 -22.48
N ASP A 303 1.18 -6.70 -22.21
CA ASP A 303 0.84 -8.12 -22.33
C ASP A 303 1.15 -8.95 -21.08
N PHE A 304 1.76 -8.34 -20.05
CA PHE A 304 2.21 -8.99 -18.80
C PHE A 304 3.22 -10.14 -19.01
N LYS A 305 3.87 -10.16 -20.18
CA LYS A 305 4.93 -11.12 -20.54
C LYS A 305 6.23 -10.42 -20.87
N THR A 306 6.12 -9.32 -21.60
CA THR A 306 7.26 -8.50 -22.03
C THR A 306 7.26 -7.20 -21.22
N PHE A 307 8.36 -6.94 -20.54
CA PHE A 307 8.59 -5.72 -19.76
C PHE A 307 9.74 -4.93 -20.36
N THR A 308 9.42 -3.76 -20.94
CA THR A 308 10.40 -2.86 -21.55
C THR A 308 10.90 -1.87 -20.53
N LYS A 309 12.23 -1.82 -20.32
CA LYS A 309 12.87 -0.90 -19.36
C LYS A 309 12.64 0.55 -19.76
N LEU A 310 12.19 1.38 -18.79
CA LEU A 310 12.04 2.83 -18.90
C LEU A 310 13.20 3.60 -18.24
N GLY A 311 14.10 2.91 -17.54
CA GLY A 311 15.20 3.48 -16.78
C GLY A 311 14.82 3.78 -15.32
N TYR A 312 15.49 4.76 -14.74
CA TYR A 312 15.30 5.22 -13.37
C TYR A 312 14.77 6.65 -13.34
N PHE A 313 14.38 7.15 -12.16
CA PHE A 313 14.12 8.59 -12.05
C PHE A 313 15.36 9.39 -12.43
N ASN A 314 15.18 10.33 -13.37
CA ASN A 314 16.22 11.22 -13.93
C ASN A 314 17.34 10.51 -14.73
N ASP A 315 17.21 9.18 -14.90
CA ASP A 315 18.05 8.38 -15.79
C ASP A 315 17.14 7.47 -16.64
N GLY A 316 16.49 8.06 -17.63
CA GLY A 316 15.46 7.50 -18.48
C GLY A 316 14.32 8.48 -18.73
N VAL A 317 13.12 7.94 -19.00
CA VAL A 317 11.93 8.76 -19.30
C VAL A 317 11.25 9.31 -18.05
N MET A 318 11.41 8.62 -16.92
CA MET A 318 10.78 9.01 -15.65
C MET A 318 11.55 10.16 -14.99
N LYS A 319 10.84 11.15 -14.44
CA LYS A 319 11.43 12.34 -13.82
C LYS A 319 10.91 12.56 -12.40
N ALA A 320 11.84 12.75 -11.47
CA ALA A 320 11.62 13.34 -10.15
C ALA A 320 12.07 14.80 -10.22
N THR A 321 11.15 15.77 -10.15
CA THR A 321 11.44 17.17 -10.48
C THR A 321 12.07 17.93 -9.32
N ASN A 322 11.69 17.64 -8.07
CA ASN A 322 12.10 18.35 -6.87
C ASN A 322 12.37 17.44 -5.65
N PHE A 323 12.52 16.12 -5.87
CA PHE A 323 12.85 15.17 -4.81
C PHE A 323 13.94 14.19 -5.26
N SER A 324 14.52 13.48 -4.31
CA SER A 324 15.55 12.45 -4.54
C SER A 324 15.44 11.33 -3.52
N SER A 325 16.13 10.23 -3.80
CA SER A 325 16.24 9.07 -2.91
C SER A 325 14.90 8.45 -2.50
N PRO A 326 13.90 8.36 -3.40
CA PRO A 326 12.68 7.65 -3.07
C PRO A 326 12.96 6.16 -2.90
N LYS A 327 12.21 5.54 -2.01
CA LYS A 327 12.22 4.09 -1.79
C LYS A 327 10.80 3.58 -1.68
N HIS A 328 10.61 2.33 -2.07
CA HIS A 328 9.43 1.50 -1.98
C HIS A 328 8.15 2.31 -1.77
N GLY A 329 7.38 2.47 -2.81
CA GLY A 329 6.15 3.25 -2.81
C GLY A 329 5.12 2.67 -3.74
N ALA A 330 4.00 3.36 -3.87
CA ALA A 330 2.91 2.96 -4.73
C ALA A 330 2.36 4.16 -5.50
N VAL A 331 1.84 3.90 -6.71
CA VAL A 331 1.20 4.90 -7.56
C VAL A 331 -0.27 4.58 -7.72
N ILE A 332 -1.12 5.58 -7.52
CA ILE A 332 -2.56 5.49 -7.77
C ILE A 332 -3.02 6.60 -8.72
N SER A 333 -4.01 6.28 -9.57
CA SER A 333 -4.66 7.28 -10.43
C SER A 333 -5.63 8.16 -9.63
N LEU A 334 -5.63 9.45 -9.93
CA LEU A 334 -6.49 10.47 -9.36
C LEU A 334 -7.35 11.14 -10.43
N THR A 335 -8.54 11.59 -10.03
CA THR A 335 -9.32 12.56 -10.82
C THR A 335 -8.64 13.93 -10.81
N ALA A 336 -9.01 14.80 -11.73
CA ALA A 336 -8.50 16.17 -11.77
C ALA A 336 -8.80 16.94 -10.47
N ASP A 337 -9.99 16.76 -9.89
CA ASP A 337 -10.40 17.44 -8.65
C ASP A 337 -9.63 16.95 -7.43
N GLU A 338 -9.32 15.65 -7.34
CA GLU A 338 -8.52 15.07 -6.27
C GLU A 338 -7.07 15.59 -6.32
N ALA A 339 -6.48 15.56 -7.51
CA ALA A 339 -5.12 16.07 -7.71
C ALA A 339 -5.04 17.56 -7.41
N LYS A 340 -6.03 18.34 -7.90
CA LYS A 340 -6.12 19.78 -7.62
C LYS A 340 -6.25 20.07 -6.12
N ARG A 341 -7.11 19.34 -5.40
CA ARG A 341 -7.29 19.53 -3.95
C ARG A 341 -5.99 19.30 -3.19
N LEU A 342 -5.26 18.22 -3.53
CA LEU A 342 -3.98 17.93 -2.90
C LEU A 342 -2.94 19.01 -3.24
N ALA A 343 -2.85 19.43 -4.51
CA ALA A 343 -1.96 20.49 -4.95
C ALA A 343 -2.25 21.84 -4.25
N ASP A 344 -3.53 22.22 -4.17
CA ASP A 344 -3.96 23.47 -3.50
C ASP A 344 -3.59 23.45 -2.02
N HIS A 345 -3.82 22.31 -1.32
CA HIS A 345 -3.49 22.16 0.09
C HIS A 345 -2.01 22.42 0.38
N TRP A 346 -1.14 21.91 -0.47
CA TRP A 346 0.31 22.06 -0.34
C TRP A 346 0.88 23.28 -1.06
N GLY A 347 0.06 24.07 -1.75
CA GLY A 347 0.49 25.23 -2.52
C GLY A 347 1.29 24.89 -3.78
N LEU A 348 1.16 23.66 -4.29
CA LEU A 348 1.82 23.21 -5.51
C LEU A 348 1.15 23.82 -6.75
N LYS A 349 1.90 24.60 -7.52
CA LYS A 349 1.33 25.33 -8.67
C LYS A 349 1.36 24.52 -9.98
N LYS A 350 2.25 23.53 -10.05
CA LYS A 350 2.45 22.71 -11.26
C LYS A 350 3.00 21.32 -10.90
N TYR A 351 2.47 20.30 -11.52
CA TYR A 351 2.91 18.89 -11.36
C TYR A 351 2.73 18.11 -12.67
#